data_50472009ac4febcdcf7fa4daaa79a010
#
_entry.id   50472009ac4febcdcf7fa4daaa79a010
#
_cell.length_a   1.000
_cell.length_b   1.000
_cell.length_c   1.000
_cell.angle_alpha   90.00
_cell.angle_beta   90.00
_cell.angle_gamma   90.00
#
_symmetry.space_group_name_H-M   'P 1'
#
loop_
_entity.id
_entity.type
_entity.pdbx_description
1 polymer ?
#
loop_
_entity_poly.entity_id
_entity_poly.type
_entity_poly.pdbx_seq_one_letter_code
_entity_poly.pdbx_strand_id
1 'polypeptide(L)'
;MKRVLSGIQPSGDLHLGNYFGMMSRMIKYQEENDLFCFIVNYHALTTIKDKDFLASNTLNAAMDFIALGLDPDRSTFWIQSDVPQVCESTWLLSNIVNVGLLDRAISYKDKLARGMSANVGLYSYPILMASDILLFGGEIVPVGKDQKQHLEMTRDIAIRFNQTFEEVFVIPEPDIDQTTQLVPGIDGQKMSKSYGNMIPIFGSEKLIRKQFMSIVTDSAGIDEPKDTNTPLFQLYCLFLNETGRKELADRFASPGLRYGDVKKELFECFWNQFEPFRKKRDYLSNHKDFVLEKLKMGSEKAGSVADIYLKKAREATGLNYRESSV
;
A
#
# COMPACT_ATOMS: atom_id res chain seq x y z
N MET A 1 0.22 22.89 2.32
CA MET A 1 0.53 21.47 2.07
C MET A 1 -0.68 20.66 2.42
N LYS A 2 -1.14 19.77 1.54
CA LYS A 2 -2.26 18.87 1.86
C LYS A 2 -1.76 17.65 2.62
N ARG A 3 -2.57 17.13 3.53
CA ARG A 3 -2.24 15.90 4.22
C ARG A 3 -2.66 14.69 3.41
N VAL A 4 -1.67 13.88 3.04
CA VAL A 4 -1.86 12.63 2.30
C VAL A 4 -1.74 11.46 3.26
N LEU A 5 -2.71 10.55 3.24
CA LEU A 5 -2.74 9.40 4.14
C LEU A 5 -2.69 8.09 3.37
N SER A 6 -1.80 7.19 3.75
CA SER A 6 -1.65 5.89 3.10
C SER A 6 -1.31 4.78 4.08
N GLY A 7 -2.10 3.70 4.05
CA GLY A 7 -1.89 2.51 4.87
C GLY A 7 -1.26 1.37 4.07
N ILE A 8 -0.31 0.67 4.68
CA ILE A 8 0.46 -0.41 4.08
C ILE A 8 0.22 -1.71 4.83
N GLN A 9 -0.26 -2.74 4.13
CA GLN A 9 -0.44 -4.06 4.76
C GLN A 9 0.90 -4.79 4.90
N PRO A 10 1.22 -5.35 6.10
CA PRO A 10 2.38 -6.19 6.32
C PRO A 10 2.15 -7.60 5.79
N SER A 11 1.94 -7.73 4.49
CA SER A 11 1.51 -8.99 3.85
C SER A 11 2.67 -9.87 3.38
N GLY A 12 3.90 -9.64 3.86
CA GLY A 12 5.12 -10.35 3.48
C GLY A 12 5.87 -9.67 2.33
N ASP A 13 6.75 -10.40 1.63
CA ASP A 13 7.69 -9.84 0.66
C ASP A 13 7.05 -8.95 -0.39
N LEU A 14 7.69 -7.80 -0.64
CA LEU A 14 7.28 -6.87 -1.69
C LEU A 14 7.74 -7.34 -3.07
N HIS A 15 6.90 -7.10 -4.06
CA HIS A 15 7.19 -7.43 -5.46
C HIS A 15 7.04 -6.20 -6.36
N LEU A 16 7.53 -6.30 -7.60
CA LEU A 16 7.49 -5.20 -8.57
C LEU A 16 6.09 -4.62 -8.77
N GLY A 17 5.06 -5.48 -8.69
CA GLY A 17 3.65 -5.04 -8.77
C GLY A 17 3.25 -4.10 -7.63
N ASN A 18 3.78 -4.28 -6.42
CA ASN A 18 3.56 -3.34 -5.31
C ASN A 18 4.28 -2.02 -5.55
N TYR A 19 5.55 -2.09 -5.97
CA TYR A 19 6.38 -0.90 -6.17
C TYR A 19 5.83 0.00 -7.28
N PHE A 20 5.66 -0.53 -8.49
CA PHE A 20 5.17 0.25 -9.62
C PHE A 20 3.66 0.53 -9.56
N GLY A 21 2.90 -0.34 -8.90
CA GLY A 21 1.44 -0.17 -8.79
C GLY A 21 1.02 0.92 -7.81
N MET A 22 1.77 1.15 -6.72
CA MET A 22 1.37 2.10 -5.70
C MET A 22 2.54 2.78 -4.98
N MET A 23 3.56 1.99 -4.54
CA MET A 23 4.54 2.48 -3.57
C MET A 23 5.39 3.63 -4.10
N SER A 24 5.87 3.54 -5.35
CA SER A 24 6.71 4.59 -5.95
C SER A 24 6.00 5.93 -6.03
N ARG A 25 4.69 5.91 -6.28
CA ARG A 25 3.85 7.11 -6.29
C ARG A 25 3.62 7.62 -4.86
N MET A 26 3.27 6.71 -3.95
CA MET A 26 3.04 7.07 -2.54
C MET A 26 4.28 7.73 -1.93
N ILE A 27 5.48 7.19 -2.18
CA ILE A 27 6.73 7.78 -1.70
C ILE A 27 6.94 9.20 -2.25
N LYS A 28 6.55 9.48 -3.49
CA LYS A 28 6.66 10.82 -4.08
C LYS A 28 5.80 11.89 -3.40
N TYR A 29 4.69 11.50 -2.77
CA TYR A 29 3.87 12.48 -2.05
C TYR A 29 4.63 13.21 -0.94
N GLN A 30 5.68 12.60 -0.36
CA GLN A 30 6.51 13.24 0.66
C GLN A 30 7.26 14.49 0.15
N GLU A 31 7.37 14.67 -1.18
CA GLU A 31 8.11 15.79 -1.76
C GLU A 31 7.32 17.09 -1.65
N GLU A 32 5.99 17.04 -1.81
CA GLU A 32 5.12 18.21 -1.92
C GLU A 32 3.97 18.24 -0.89
N ASN A 33 3.83 17.18 -0.08
CA ASN A 33 2.71 17.01 0.84
C ASN A 33 3.16 16.65 2.26
N ASP A 34 2.25 16.81 3.24
CA ASP A 34 2.39 16.27 4.59
C ASP A 34 1.99 14.78 4.54
N LEU A 35 2.96 13.89 4.26
CA LEU A 35 2.70 12.47 4.11
C LEU A 35 2.60 11.77 5.46
N PHE A 36 1.44 11.19 5.73
CA PHE A 36 1.14 10.29 6.82
C PHE A 36 1.04 8.86 6.27
N CYS A 37 1.99 8.00 6.63
CA CYS A 37 2.09 6.65 6.11
C CYS A 37 2.28 5.65 7.26
N PHE A 38 1.57 4.53 7.25
CA PHE A 38 1.61 3.59 8.37
C PHE A 38 1.41 2.14 7.96
N ILE A 39 1.93 1.25 8.80
CA ILE A 39 1.76 -0.20 8.63
C ILE A 39 0.47 -0.63 9.33
N VAL A 40 -0.49 -1.15 8.57
CA VAL A 40 -1.85 -1.49 9.05
C VAL A 40 -1.93 -2.88 9.67
N ASN A 41 -1.23 -3.08 10.79
CA ASN A 41 -1.14 -4.39 11.44
C ASN A 41 -2.45 -4.82 12.14
N TYR A 42 -3.32 -3.91 12.59
CA TYR A 42 -4.67 -4.26 13.04
C TYR A 42 -5.52 -4.82 11.90
N HIS A 43 -5.48 -4.21 10.72
CA HIS A 43 -6.18 -4.75 9.54
C HIS A 43 -5.67 -6.15 9.17
N ALA A 44 -4.38 -6.38 9.32
CA ALA A 44 -3.77 -7.67 9.04
C ALA A 44 -4.31 -8.80 9.94
N LEU A 45 -4.73 -8.50 11.18
CA LEU A 45 -5.36 -9.47 12.09
C LEU A 45 -6.66 -10.08 11.56
N THR A 46 -7.32 -9.46 10.59
CA THR A 46 -8.51 -10.05 9.96
C THR A 46 -8.19 -11.38 9.25
N THR A 47 -6.94 -11.55 8.82
CA THR A 47 -6.48 -12.72 8.04
C THR A 47 -5.28 -13.44 8.65
N ILE A 48 -4.35 -12.73 9.26
CA ILE A 48 -3.12 -13.27 9.85
C ILE A 48 -3.37 -13.62 11.32
N LYS A 49 -3.12 -14.88 11.70
CA LYS A 49 -3.27 -15.41 13.07
C LYS A 49 -1.95 -15.84 13.70
N ASP A 50 -0.89 -15.93 12.90
CA ASP A 50 0.45 -16.24 13.36
C ASP A 50 1.12 -14.95 13.88
N LYS A 51 1.44 -14.94 15.19
CA LYS A 51 2.04 -13.80 15.87
C LYS A 51 3.44 -13.46 15.36
N ASP A 52 4.26 -14.49 15.11
CA ASP A 52 5.66 -14.29 14.72
C ASP A 52 5.73 -13.82 13.27
N PHE A 53 4.87 -14.36 12.42
CA PHE A 53 4.68 -13.87 11.05
C PHE A 53 4.21 -12.42 11.03
N LEU A 54 3.19 -12.04 11.82
CA LEU A 54 2.69 -10.67 11.87
C LEU A 54 3.77 -9.69 12.36
N ALA A 55 4.45 -10.02 13.47
CA ALA A 55 5.48 -9.16 14.05
C ALA A 55 6.65 -8.95 13.08
N SER A 56 7.17 -10.05 12.51
CA SER A 56 8.30 -9.97 11.58
C SER A 56 7.95 -9.23 10.30
N ASN A 57 6.77 -9.46 9.72
CA ASN A 57 6.36 -8.79 8.50
C ASN A 57 6.01 -7.31 8.73
N THR A 58 5.52 -6.94 9.91
CA THR A 58 5.31 -5.52 10.27
C THR A 58 6.64 -4.75 10.22
N LEU A 59 7.69 -5.28 10.84
CA LEU A 59 9.00 -4.64 10.83
C LEU A 59 9.66 -4.71 9.44
N ASN A 60 9.54 -5.84 8.73
CA ASN A 60 10.05 -5.97 7.37
C ASN A 60 9.41 -4.96 6.43
N ALA A 61 8.08 -4.79 6.48
CA ALA A 61 7.38 -3.80 5.66
C ALA A 61 7.90 -2.38 5.94
N ALA A 62 8.14 -2.02 7.21
CA ALA A 62 8.71 -0.73 7.56
C ALA A 62 10.11 -0.53 6.96
N MET A 63 11.00 -1.53 7.11
CA MET A 63 12.35 -1.48 6.53
C MET A 63 12.31 -1.40 5.00
N ASP A 64 11.41 -2.13 4.36
CA ASP A 64 11.25 -2.14 2.89
C ASP A 64 10.83 -0.76 2.37
N PHE A 65 9.89 -0.09 3.04
CA PHE A 65 9.44 1.25 2.66
C PHE A 65 10.55 2.30 2.81
N ILE A 66 11.26 2.28 3.94
CA ILE A 66 12.41 3.18 4.15
C ILE A 66 13.52 2.88 3.11
N ALA A 67 13.76 1.61 2.81
CA ALA A 67 14.75 1.23 1.79
C ALA A 67 14.38 1.75 0.40
N LEU A 68 13.09 1.67 0.04
CA LEU A 68 12.57 2.11 -1.26
C LEU A 68 12.41 3.62 -1.40
N GLY A 69 12.77 4.40 -0.38
CA GLY A 69 12.88 5.85 -0.48
C GLY A 69 11.92 6.65 0.41
N LEU A 70 11.07 6.00 1.22
CA LEU A 70 10.34 6.73 2.25
C LEU A 70 11.33 7.31 3.25
N ASP A 71 11.25 8.62 3.45
CA ASP A 71 12.06 9.34 4.41
C ASP A 71 11.25 9.56 5.71
N PRO A 72 11.58 8.86 6.81
CA PRO A 72 10.84 8.97 8.07
C PRO A 72 11.11 10.30 8.80
N ASP A 73 12.08 11.12 8.36
CA ASP A 73 12.31 12.45 8.92
C ASP A 73 11.45 13.52 8.24
N ARG A 74 11.02 13.26 6.99
CA ARG A 74 10.11 14.14 6.23
C ARG A 74 8.65 13.72 6.39
N SER A 75 8.40 12.42 6.43
CA SER A 75 7.06 11.84 6.53
C SER A 75 6.74 11.43 7.97
N THR A 76 5.47 11.43 8.33
CA THR A 76 5.04 10.77 9.57
C THR A 76 4.85 9.29 9.25
N PHE A 77 5.74 8.44 9.77
CA PHE A 77 5.73 7.01 9.48
C PHE A 77 5.68 6.17 10.76
N TRP A 78 4.64 5.34 10.92
CA TRP A 78 4.40 4.61 12.17
C TRP A 78 3.76 3.23 11.94
N ILE A 79 3.59 2.47 13.02
CA ILE A 79 2.81 1.23 13.05
C ILE A 79 1.43 1.55 13.64
N GLN A 80 0.36 1.13 12.99
CA GLN A 80 -1.03 1.42 13.37
C GLN A 80 -1.32 1.12 14.84
N SER A 81 -0.84 -0.01 15.37
CA SER A 81 -1.06 -0.42 16.77
C SER A 81 -0.36 0.46 17.80
N ASP A 82 0.60 1.28 17.40
CA ASP A 82 1.30 2.19 18.30
C ASP A 82 0.50 3.49 18.57
N VAL A 83 -0.64 3.66 17.86
CA VAL A 83 -1.59 4.76 18.06
C VAL A 83 -2.96 4.18 18.43
N PRO A 84 -3.17 3.74 19.69
CA PRO A 84 -4.37 3.02 20.12
C PRO A 84 -5.66 3.85 20.04
N GLN A 85 -5.54 5.19 19.93
CA GLN A 85 -6.67 6.10 19.72
C GLN A 85 -7.56 5.70 18.53
N VAL A 86 -7.00 5.02 17.54
CA VAL A 86 -7.72 4.52 16.38
C VAL A 86 -8.82 3.53 16.77
N CYS A 87 -8.63 2.75 17.84
CA CYS A 87 -9.63 1.81 18.33
C CYS A 87 -10.81 2.53 19.00
N GLU A 88 -10.56 3.57 19.80
CA GLU A 88 -11.62 4.38 20.39
C GLU A 88 -12.41 5.13 19.30
N SER A 89 -11.71 5.75 18.35
CA SER A 89 -12.37 6.41 17.22
C SER A 89 -13.23 5.43 16.42
N THR A 90 -12.74 4.21 16.19
CA THR A 90 -13.54 3.15 15.55
C THR A 90 -14.83 2.86 16.29
N TRP A 91 -14.78 2.82 17.63
CA TRP A 91 -15.98 2.64 18.44
C TRP A 91 -16.96 3.81 18.29
N LEU A 92 -16.48 5.06 18.35
CA LEU A 92 -17.32 6.24 18.16
C LEU A 92 -18.02 6.22 16.81
N LEU A 93 -17.27 5.95 15.73
CA LEU A 93 -17.80 5.86 14.37
C LEU A 93 -18.77 4.70 14.19
N SER A 94 -18.58 3.57 14.89
CA SER A 94 -19.47 2.40 14.82
C SER A 94 -20.91 2.73 15.26
N ASN A 95 -21.10 3.73 16.13
CA ASN A 95 -22.42 4.10 16.65
C ASN A 95 -23.25 4.94 15.66
N ILE A 96 -22.66 5.43 14.59
CA ILE A 96 -23.34 6.18 13.53
C ILE A 96 -23.42 5.42 12.20
N VAL A 97 -22.73 4.28 12.08
CA VAL A 97 -22.71 3.46 10.87
C VAL A 97 -23.87 2.46 10.88
N ASN A 98 -24.70 2.51 9.83
CA ASN A 98 -25.76 1.51 9.67
C ASN A 98 -25.18 0.19 9.14
N VAL A 99 -25.66 -0.94 9.67
CA VAL A 99 -25.31 -2.30 9.23
C VAL A 99 -25.44 -2.45 7.71
N GLY A 100 -26.49 -1.91 7.10
CA GLY A 100 -26.69 -1.94 5.65
C GLY A 100 -25.60 -1.23 4.82
N LEU A 101 -24.81 -0.31 5.41
CA LEU A 101 -23.64 0.24 4.74
C LEU A 101 -22.53 -0.81 4.65
N LEU A 102 -22.29 -1.54 5.74
CA LEU A 102 -21.28 -2.61 5.79
C LEU A 102 -21.66 -3.81 4.93
N ASP A 103 -22.96 -4.16 4.87
CA ASP A 103 -23.48 -5.25 4.03
C ASP A 103 -23.23 -5.01 2.52
N ARG A 104 -23.08 -3.75 2.10
CA ARG A 104 -22.78 -3.40 0.72
C ARG A 104 -21.28 -3.46 0.39
N ALA A 105 -20.41 -3.67 1.38
CA ALA A 105 -18.96 -3.75 1.15
C ALA A 105 -18.61 -4.96 0.26
N ILE A 106 -18.17 -4.69 -0.95
CA ILE A 106 -17.84 -5.72 -1.97
C ILE A 106 -16.75 -6.64 -1.44
N SER A 107 -15.71 -6.09 -0.83
CA SER A 107 -14.58 -6.86 -0.33
C SER A 107 -14.95 -7.83 0.81
N TYR A 108 -15.97 -7.55 1.62
CA TYR A 108 -16.49 -8.51 2.60
C TYR A 108 -17.10 -9.72 1.89
N LYS A 109 -17.94 -9.48 0.88
CA LYS A 109 -18.58 -10.53 0.08
C LYS A 109 -17.56 -11.38 -0.67
N ASP A 110 -16.55 -10.75 -1.28
CA ASP A 110 -15.48 -11.43 -1.99
C ASP A 110 -14.65 -12.33 -1.07
N LYS A 111 -14.36 -11.86 0.14
CA LYS A 111 -13.62 -12.66 1.13
C LYS A 111 -14.43 -13.87 1.61
N LEU A 112 -15.72 -13.71 1.83
CA LEU A 112 -16.62 -14.84 2.13
C LEU A 112 -16.70 -15.83 0.97
N ALA A 113 -16.83 -15.34 -0.27
CA ALA A 113 -16.84 -16.19 -1.47
C ALA A 113 -15.54 -17.02 -1.64
N ARG A 114 -14.41 -16.50 -1.13
CA ARG A 114 -13.12 -17.22 -1.09
C ARG A 114 -12.98 -18.17 0.12
N GLY A 115 -14.04 -18.41 0.87
CA GLY A 115 -14.08 -19.36 2.00
C GLY A 115 -13.48 -18.80 3.30
N MET A 116 -13.29 -17.50 3.43
CA MET A 116 -12.85 -16.89 4.70
C MET A 116 -13.97 -16.92 5.74
N SER A 117 -13.61 -17.18 7.00
CA SER A 117 -14.55 -17.14 8.11
C SER A 117 -15.10 -15.73 8.33
N ALA A 118 -16.41 -15.61 8.40
CA ALA A 118 -17.09 -14.38 8.78
C ALA A 118 -16.85 -14.10 10.27
N ASN A 119 -15.99 -13.14 10.57
CA ASN A 119 -15.80 -12.64 11.93
C ASN A 119 -16.11 -11.13 11.99
N VAL A 120 -16.36 -10.60 13.20
CA VAL A 120 -16.72 -9.21 13.40
C VAL A 120 -15.65 -8.25 12.85
N GLY A 121 -14.36 -8.56 13.04
CA GLY A 121 -13.28 -7.72 12.51
C GLY A 121 -13.30 -7.65 10.98
N LEU A 122 -13.59 -8.78 10.30
CA LEU A 122 -13.72 -8.80 8.84
C LEU A 122 -14.97 -8.03 8.37
N TYR A 123 -16.02 -8.01 9.15
CA TYR A 123 -17.26 -7.27 8.84
C TYR A 123 -17.09 -5.77 9.07
N SER A 124 -16.45 -5.39 10.19
CA SER A 124 -16.35 -4.00 10.65
C SER A 124 -15.08 -3.26 10.20
N TYR A 125 -14.12 -3.94 9.53
CA TYR A 125 -12.87 -3.29 9.13
C TYR A 125 -13.03 -2.00 8.29
N PRO A 126 -14.12 -1.74 7.53
CA PRO A 126 -14.29 -0.46 6.85
C PRO A 126 -14.44 0.71 7.82
N ILE A 127 -14.96 0.47 9.04
CA ILE A 127 -15.04 1.50 10.09
C ILE A 127 -13.65 1.78 10.66
N LEU A 128 -12.84 0.75 10.87
CA LEU A 128 -11.44 0.91 11.28
C LEU A 128 -10.65 1.70 10.21
N MET A 129 -10.87 1.40 8.93
CA MET A 129 -10.24 2.17 7.84
C MET A 129 -10.71 3.64 7.82
N ALA A 130 -11.99 3.88 8.07
CA ALA A 130 -12.50 5.25 8.22
C ALA A 130 -11.82 5.97 9.39
N SER A 131 -11.66 5.30 10.54
CA SER A 131 -10.94 5.82 11.68
C SER A 131 -9.47 6.15 11.36
N ASP A 132 -8.77 5.27 10.65
CA ASP A 132 -7.39 5.47 10.20
C ASP A 132 -7.21 6.71 9.30
N ILE A 133 -8.26 7.13 8.62
CA ILE A 133 -8.23 8.31 7.74
C ILE A 133 -8.65 9.57 8.48
N LEU A 134 -9.79 9.49 9.15
CA LEU A 134 -10.45 10.66 9.74
C LEU A 134 -9.72 11.16 10.99
N LEU A 135 -9.18 10.26 11.80
CA LEU A 135 -8.48 10.59 13.04
C LEU A 135 -7.18 11.39 12.81
N PHE A 136 -6.63 11.30 11.61
CA PHE A 136 -5.42 12.05 11.25
C PHE A 136 -5.69 13.24 10.35
N GLY A 137 -6.95 13.56 10.05
CA GLY A 137 -7.32 14.67 9.18
C GLY A 137 -6.81 14.51 7.75
N GLY A 138 -6.86 13.29 7.22
CA GLY A 138 -6.44 13.00 5.84
C GLY A 138 -7.30 13.74 4.83
N GLU A 139 -6.67 14.59 4.00
CA GLU A 139 -7.34 15.34 2.92
C GLU A 139 -7.32 14.56 1.60
N ILE A 140 -6.23 13.85 1.33
CA ILE A 140 -6.03 13.05 0.11
C ILE A 140 -5.67 11.62 0.52
N VAL A 141 -6.33 10.65 -0.09
CA VAL A 141 -6.04 9.23 0.13
C VAL A 141 -5.77 8.55 -1.21
N PRO A 142 -4.49 8.24 -1.52
CA PRO A 142 -4.13 7.48 -2.69
C PRO A 142 -4.66 6.06 -2.58
N VAL A 143 -5.53 5.65 -3.48
CA VAL A 143 -6.14 4.31 -3.47
C VAL A 143 -6.18 3.70 -4.86
N GLY A 144 -6.06 2.37 -4.91
CA GLY A 144 -6.41 1.61 -6.11
C GLY A 144 -7.91 1.65 -6.38
N LYS A 145 -8.30 1.32 -7.62
CA LYS A 145 -9.71 1.28 -8.03
C LYS A 145 -10.57 0.35 -7.16
N ASP A 146 -9.99 -0.72 -6.65
CA ASP A 146 -10.62 -1.69 -5.74
C ASP A 146 -10.94 -1.12 -4.36
N GLN A 147 -10.24 -0.07 -3.92
CA GLN A 147 -10.44 0.60 -2.63
C GLN A 147 -11.37 1.82 -2.70
N LYS A 148 -11.81 2.20 -3.91
CA LYS A 148 -12.69 3.37 -4.11
C LYS A 148 -13.93 3.29 -3.22
N GLN A 149 -14.59 2.13 -3.17
CA GLN A 149 -15.80 1.95 -2.39
C GLN A 149 -15.56 2.18 -0.88
N HIS A 150 -14.44 1.72 -0.34
CA HIS A 150 -14.12 1.94 1.08
C HIS A 150 -13.90 3.41 1.39
N LEU A 151 -13.30 4.16 0.48
CA LEU A 151 -13.11 5.59 0.67
C LEU A 151 -14.42 6.36 0.57
N GLU A 152 -15.33 5.97 -0.33
CA GLU A 152 -16.69 6.54 -0.36
C GLU A 152 -17.44 6.24 0.95
N MET A 153 -17.31 5.02 1.51
CA MET A 153 -17.85 4.70 2.83
C MET A 153 -17.24 5.58 3.92
N THR A 154 -15.95 5.85 3.88
CA THR A 154 -15.27 6.76 4.81
C THR A 154 -15.83 8.18 4.73
N ARG A 155 -16.07 8.69 3.52
CA ARG A 155 -16.70 10.00 3.28
C ARG A 155 -18.10 10.06 3.86
N ASP A 156 -18.91 9.03 3.59
CA ASP A 156 -20.28 8.92 4.13
C ASP A 156 -20.27 8.92 5.67
N ILE A 157 -19.32 8.23 6.29
CA ILE A 157 -19.16 8.18 7.76
C ILE A 157 -18.78 9.56 8.30
N ALA A 158 -17.81 10.27 7.66
CA ALA A 158 -17.42 11.61 8.07
C ALA A 158 -18.57 12.61 7.97
N ILE A 159 -19.29 12.61 6.85
CA ILE A 159 -20.45 13.48 6.63
C ILE A 159 -21.52 13.20 7.69
N ARG A 160 -21.83 11.93 7.94
CA ARG A 160 -22.84 11.55 8.91
C ARG A 160 -22.46 11.96 10.34
N PHE A 161 -21.18 11.79 10.73
CA PHE A 161 -20.70 12.23 12.04
C PHE A 161 -20.87 13.75 12.19
N ASN A 162 -20.36 14.51 11.21
CA ASN A 162 -20.40 15.96 11.23
C ASN A 162 -21.85 16.51 11.25
N GLN A 163 -22.78 15.84 10.58
CA GLN A 163 -24.21 16.22 10.59
C GLN A 163 -24.96 15.80 11.87
N THR A 164 -24.54 14.69 12.49
CA THR A 164 -25.23 14.17 13.68
C THR A 164 -24.82 14.89 14.94
N PHE A 165 -23.57 15.29 15.02
CA PHE A 165 -22.95 15.92 16.19
C PHE A 165 -22.47 17.32 15.84
N GLU A 166 -21.19 17.48 15.54
CA GLU A 166 -20.53 18.72 15.17
C GLU A 166 -19.51 18.49 14.04
N GLU A 167 -19.11 19.53 13.35
CA GLU A 167 -18.10 19.46 12.30
C GLU A 167 -16.70 19.20 12.90
N VAL A 168 -16.28 17.94 12.91
CA VAL A 168 -15.01 17.46 13.45
C VAL A 168 -14.09 16.93 12.36
N PHE A 169 -14.60 16.07 11.49
CA PHE A 169 -13.78 15.32 10.55
C PHE A 169 -13.68 15.98 9.18
N VAL A 170 -12.47 16.04 8.66
CA VAL A 170 -12.21 16.41 7.27
C VAL A 170 -12.76 15.34 6.35
N ILE A 171 -13.47 15.72 5.28
CA ILE A 171 -13.98 14.78 4.29
C ILE A 171 -12.85 14.51 3.28
N PRO A 172 -12.31 13.26 3.23
CA PRO A 172 -11.15 12.98 2.38
C PRO A 172 -11.54 12.91 0.91
N GLU A 173 -10.59 13.26 0.03
CA GLU A 173 -10.74 13.11 -1.42
C GLU A 173 -9.91 11.91 -1.92
N PRO A 174 -10.51 11.08 -2.80
CA PRO A 174 -9.77 9.99 -3.42
C PRO A 174 -8.78 10.50 -4.45
N ASP A 175 -7.54 10.02 -4.39
CA ASP A 175 -6.61 10.14 -5.49
C ASP A 175 -6.45 8.78 -6.18
N ILE A 176 -7.32 8.57 -7.19
CA ILE A 176 -7.38 7.32 -7.95
C ILE A 176 -6.51 7.48 -9.18
N ASP A 177 -5.40 6.76 -9.23
CA ASP A 177 -4.60 6.70 -10.42
C ASP A 177 -5.34 5.95 -11.54
N GLN A 178 -5.68 6.69 -12.60
CA GLN A 178 -6.27 6.12 -13.80
C GLN A 178 -5.20 5.45 -14.69
N THR A 179 -3.93 5.78 -14.47
CA THR A 179 -2.80 5.31 -15.28
C THR A 179 -2.10 4.09 -14.70
N THR A 180 -2.48 3.63 -13.50
CA THR A 180 -1.88 2.43 -12.92
C THR A 180 -2.16 1.23 -13.81
N GLN A 181 -1.23 0.98 -14.73
CA GLN A 181 -1.24 -0.25 -15.51
C GLN A 181 -1.08 -1.43 -14.54
N LEU A 182 -1.88 -2.45 -14.75
CA LEU A 182 -1.70 -3.71 -14.05
C LEU A 182 -0.29 -4.24 -14.37
N VAL A 183 0.57 -4.29 -13.37
CA VAL A 183 1.90 -4.89 -13.53
C VAL A 183 1.71 -6.39 -13.74
N PRO A 184 2.12 -6.94 -14.89
CA PRO A 184 1.98 -8.36 -15.15
C PRO A 184 2.95 -9.17 -14.29
N GLY A 185 2.53 -10.35 -13.87
CA GLY A 185 3.41 -11.38 -13.31
C GLY A 185 4.20 -12.09 -14.40
N ILE A 186 5.01 -13.06 -14.00
CA ILE A 186 5.82 -13.87 -14.94
C ILE A 186 4.98 -14.69 -15.92
N ASP A 187 3.70 -14.90 -15.62
CA ASP A 187 2.70 -15.64 -16.40
C ASP A 187 1.79 -14.73 -17.26
N GLY A 188 1.96 -13.42 -17.17
CA GLY A 188 1.14 -12.42 -17.87
C GLY A 188 -0.16 -12.03 -17.17
N GLN A 189 -0.56 -12.72 -16.11
CA GLN A 189 -1.67 -12.28 -15.27
C GLN A 189 -1.22 -11.16 -14.34
N LYS A 190 -2.16 -10.52 -13.63
CA LYS A 190 -1.82 -9.54 -12.58
C LYS A 190 -0.82 -10.14 -11.60
N MET A 191 0.30 -9.44 -11.37
CA MET A 191 1.30 -9.87 -10.39
C MET A 191 0.69 -9.94 -8.98
N SER A 192 0.74 -11.12 -8.36
CA SER A 192 0.17 -11.38 -7.05
C SER A 192 0.84 -12.57 -6.37
N LYS A 193 0.99 -12.48 -5.04
CA LYS A 193 1.47 -13.59 -4.21
C LYS A 193 0.60 -14.84 -4.32
N SER A 194 -0.72 -14.65 -4.39
CA SER A 194 -1.68 -15.76 -4.46
C SER A 194 -1.57 -16.57 -5.75
N TYR A 195 -1.02 -15.99 -6.81
CA TYR A 195 -0.79 -16.68 -8.09
C TYR A 195 0.64 -17.26 -8.21
N GLY A 196 1.53 -16.95 -7.26
CA GLY A 196 2.92 -17.41 -7.31
C GLY A 196 3.73 -16.83 -8.48
N ASN A 197 3.24 -15.78 -9.12
CA ASN A 197 3.77 -15.18 -10.36
C ASN A 197 4.56 -13.90 -10.14
N MET A 198 4.96 -13.63 -8.88
CA MET A 198 5.62 -12.38 -8.51
C MET A 198 7.12 -12.37 -8.80
N ILE A 199 7.66 -11.18 -9.04
CA ILE A 199 9.09 -10.88 -9.04
C ILE A 199 9.37 -10.09 -7.77
N PRO A 200 10.07 -10.65 -6.76
CA PRO A 200 10.37 -9.97 -5.51
C PRO A 200 11.39 -8.85 -5.73
N ILE A 201 11.28 -7.77 -4.94
CA ILE A 201 12.22 -6.64 -4.99
C ILE A 201 13.49 -6.97 -4.22
N PHE A 202 13.35 -7.60 -3.08
CA PHE A 202 14.44 -8.02 -2.21
C PHE A 202 14.58 -9.55 -2.21
N GLY A 203 15.82 -10.03 -2.10
CA GLY A 203 16.11 -11.45 -2.12
C GLY A 203 17.48 -11.76 -2.77
N SER A 204 17.82 -13.03 -2.84
CA SER A 204 19.08 -13.43 -3.48
C SER A 204 19.03 -13.23 -4.99
N GLU A 205 20.17 -12.80 -5.57
CA GLU A 205 20.32 -12.62 -7.02
C GLU A 205 19.87 -13.86 -7.80
N LYS A 206 20.31 -15.03 -7.37
CA LYS A 206 19.98 -16.31 -8.02
C LYS A 206 18.48 -16.55 -8.11
N LEU A 207 17.75 -16.27 -7.02
CA LEU A 207 16.29 -16.46 -6.96
C LEU A 207 15.59 -15.45 -7.89
N ILE A 208 15.94 -14.19 -7.79
CA ILE A 208 15.32 -13.13 -8.59
C ILE A 208 15.62 -13.33 -10.08
N ARG A 209 16.88 -13.63 -10.45
CA ARG A 209 17.26 -13.95 -11.83
C ARG A 209 16.44 -15.12 -12.39
N LYS A 210 16.21 -16.16 -11.58
CA LYS A 210 15.35 -17.29 -11.98
C LYS A 210 13.92 -16.82 -12.31
N GLN A 211 13.34 -15.88 -11.56
CA GLN A 211 12.01 -15.35 -11.84
C GLN A 211 11.98 -14.59 -13.17
N PHE A 212 12.96 -13.71 -13.42
CA PHE A 212 13.04 -13.01 -14.71
C PHE A 212 13.21 -13.98 -15.89
N MET A 213 14.02 -15.01 -15.74
CA MET A 213 14.19 -16.01 -16.80
C MET A 213 12.94 -16.87 -17.04
N SER A 214 12.02 -16.97 -16.07
CA SER A 214 10.77 -17.72 -16.18
C SER A 214 9.59 -16.92 -16.75
N ILE A 215 9.76 -15.63 -17.07
CA ILE A 215 8.72 -14.83 -17.73
C ILE A 215 8.29 -15.53 -19.01
N VAL A 216 6.97 -15.75 -19.15
CA VAL A 216 6.44 -16.42 -20.34
C VAL A 216 6.58 -15.55 -21.59
N THR A 217 6.84 -16.21 -22.71
CA THR A 217 6.93 -15.61 -24.04
C THR A 217 6.17 -16.49 -25.02
N ASP A 218 5.79 -15.95 -26.16
CA ASP A 218 5.24 -16.72 -27.26
C ASP A 218 6.30 -17.65 -27.91
N SER A 219 5.90 -18.38 -28.93
CA SER A 219 6.73 -19.31 -29.71
C SER A 219 7.37 -18.69 -30.95
N ALA A 220 7.33 -17.35 -31.11
CA ALA A 220 7.87 -16.68 -32.29
C ALA A 220 9.35 -16.96 -32.46
N GLY A 221 9.77 -17.40 -33.65
CA GLY A 221 11.14 -17.72 -34.02
C GLY A 221 12.03 -16.47 -34.02
N ILE A 222 13.36 -16.67 -34.09
CA ILE A 222 14.32 -15.55 -34.02
C ILE A 222 14.14 -14.57 -35.19
N ASP A 223 13.76 -15.06 -36.34
CA ASP A 223 13.59 -14.26 -37.57
C ASP A 223 12.19 -13.63 -37.71
N GLU A 224 11.31 -13.84 -36.72
CA GLU A 224 9.98 -13.29 -36.69
C GLU A 224 9.88 -12.07 -35.77
N PRO A 225 9.09 -11.02 -36.12
CA PRO A 225 8.77 -9.94 -35.20
C PRO A 225 8.11 -10.49 -33.92
N LYS A 226 8.35 -9.80 -32.79
CA LYS A 226 7.79 -10.18 -31.48
C LYS A 226 6.59 -9.30 -31.12
N ASP A 227 5.64 -9.89 -30.40
CA ASP A 227 4.48 -9.15 -29.90
C ASP A 227 4.87 -8.26 -28.71
N THR A 228 4.50 -6.98 -28.76
CA THR A 228 4.66 -6.02 -27.67
C THR A 228 3.61 -6.17 -26.56
N ASN A 229 2.56 -6.99 -26.75
CA ASN A 229 1.59 -7.29 -25.70
C ASN A 229 2.06 -8.39 -24.73
N THR A 230 3.31 -8.83 -24.84
CA THR A 230 3.87 -9.85 -23.96
C THR A 230 4.20 -9.31 -22.56
N PRO A 231 4.13 -10.14 -21.50
CA PRO A 231 4.54 -9.75 -20.15
C PRO A 231 5.98 -9.25 -20.10
N LEU A 232 6.87 -9.84 -20.92
CA LEU A 232 8.28 -9.45 -21.00
C LEU A 232 8.45 -8.00 -21.46
N PHE A 233 7.74 -7.61 -22.52
CA PHE A 233 7.77 -6.23 -23.03
C PHE A 233 7.19 -5.25 -22.01
N GLN A 234 6.01 -5.58 -21.46
CA GLN A 234 5.32 -4.73 -20.48
C GLN A 234 6.15 -4.52 -19.22
N LEU A 235 6.79 -5.57 -18.69
CA LEU A 235 7.67 -5.48 -17.53
C LEU A 235 8.91 -4.62 -17.84
N TYR A 236 9.50 -4.76 -19.03
CA TYR A 236 10.67 -3.97 -19.39
C TYR A 236 10.33 -2.48 -19.52
N CYS A 237 9.16 -2.16 -20.06
CA CYS A 237 8.68 -0.78 -20.17
C CYS A 237 8.55 -0.05 -18.81
N LEU A 238 8.44 -0.77 -17.68
CA LEU A 238 8.42 -0.16 -16.34
C LEU A 238 9.75 0.50 -15.96
N PHE A 239 10.84 0.08 -16.56
CA PHE A 239 12.21 0.54 -16.28
C PHE A 239 12.72 1.58 -17.29
N LEU A 240 11.95 1.85 -18.32
CA LEU A 240 12.35 2.70 -19.45
C LEU A 240 11.58 4.01 -19.48
N ASN A 241 12.25 5.07 -19.89
CA ASN A 241 11.59 6.31 -20.29
C ASN A 241 10.90 6.15 -21.66
N GLU A 242 10.24 7.19 -22.13
CA GLU A 242 9.46 7.17 -23.37
C GLU A 242 10.34 6.80 -24.61
N THR A 243 11.54 7.35 -24.70
CA THR A 243 12.49 7.03 -25.76
C THR A 243 12.90 5.56 -25.73
N GLY A 244 13.28 5.05 -24.56
CA GLY A 244 13.68 3.65 -24.41
C GLY A 244 12.55 2.66 -24.69
N ARG A 245 11.29 3.02 -24.37
CA ARG A 245 10.11 2.21 -24.74
C ARG A 245 9.95 2.10 -26.23
N LYS A 246 10.16 3.22 -26.96
CA LYS A 246 10.07 3.24 -28.42
C LYS A 246 11.18 2.39 -29.03
N GLU A 247 12.41 2.54 -28.58
CA GLU A 247 13.57 1.73 -29.02
C GLU A 247 13.32 0.24 -28.77
N LEU A 248 12.77 -0.13 -27.62
CA LEU A 248 12.43 -1.51 -27.31
C LEU A 248 11.32 -2.03 -28.25
N ALA A 249 10.31 -1.22 -28.57
CA ALA A 249 9.24 -1.59 -29.49
C ALA A 249 9.80 -1.81 -30.92
N ASP A 250 10.69 -0.94 -31.40
CA ASP A 250 11.35 -1.10 -32.70
C ASP A 250 12.20 -2.38 -32.75
N ARG A 251 12.90 -2.73 -31.67
CA ARG A 251 13.64 -4.01 -31.55
C ARG A 251 12.70 -5.22 -31.59
N PHE A 252 11.53 -5.16 -30.94
CA PHE A 252 10.53 -6.23 -30.98
C PHE A 252 9.93 -6.41 -32.37
N ALA A 253 9.72 -5.33 -33.10
CA ALA A 253 9.20 -5.36 -34.46
C ALA A 253 10.24 -5.88 -35.49
N SER A 254 11.53 -5.93 -35.14
CA SER A 254 12.62 -6.31 -36.04
C SER A 254 12.99 -7.79 -35.86
N PRO A 255 13.39 -8.50 -36.93
CA PRO A 255 13.93 -9.86 -36.84
C PRO A 255 15.26 -9.88 -36.08
N GLY A 256 15.64 -11.05 -35.56
CA GLY A 256 16.92 -11.26 -34.86
C GLY A 256 16.86 -11.16 -33.34
N LEU A 257 15.69 -10.76 -32.74
CA LEU A 257 15.54 -10.67 -31.32
C LEU A 257 15.40 -12.05 -30.65
N ARG A 258 16.22 -12.29 -29.61
CA ARG A 258 16.12 -13.49 -28.76
C ARG A 258 15.51 -13.13 -27.41
N TYR A 259 14.39 -13.75 -27.06
CA TYR A 259 13.74 -13.52 -25.76
C TYR A 259 14.67 -13.77 -24.55
N GLY A 260 15.55 -14.77 -24.64
CA GLY A 260 16.51 -15.05 -23.55
C GLY A 260 17.48 -13.90 -23.29
N ASP A 261 17.87 -13.16 -24.33
CA ASP A 261 18.78 -12.01 -24.17
C ASP A 261 18.01 -10.81 -23.60
N VAL A 262 16.79 -10.56 -24.07
CA VAL A 262 15.91 -9.51 -23.49
C VAL A 262 15.61 -9.77 -22.01
N LYS A 263 15.40 -11.01 -21.60
CA LYS A 263 15.19 -11.37 -20.18
C LYS A 263 16.44 -11.09 -19.34
N LYS A 264 17.64 -11.34 -19.88
CA LYS A 264 18.89 -10.99 -19.19
C LYS A 264 19.06 -9.47 -19.08
N GLU A 265 18.84 -8.73 -20.17
CA GLU A 265 18.89 -7.27 -20.16
C GLU A 265 17.91 -6.67 -19.16
N LEU A 266 16.68 -7.14 -19.13
CA LEU A 266 15.65 -6.71 -18.16
C LEU A 266 16.11 -7.00 -16.72
N PHE A 267 16.65 -8.21 -16.46
CA PHE A 267 17.17 -8.53 -15.15
C PHE A 267 18.32 -7.59 -14.75
N GLU A 268 19.30 -7.32 -15.64
CA GLU A 268 20.42 -6.42 -15.34
C GLU A 268 19.92 -4.98 -15.12
N CYS A 269 18.95 -4.52 -15.91
CA CYS A 269 18.30 -3.22 -15.71
C CYS A 269 17.69 -3.11 -14.30
N PHE A 270 16.88 -4.09 -13.92
CA PHE A 270 16.32 -4.19 -12.56
C PHE A 270 17.42 -4.24 -11.50
N TRP A 271 18.39 -5.13 -11.69
CA TRP A 271 19.44 -5.39 -10.70
C TRP A 271 20.26 -4.14 -10.39
N ASN A 272 20.61 -3.38 -11.41
CA ASN A 272 21.38 -2.14 -11.27
C ASN A 272 20.49 -1.01 -10.69
N GLN A 273 19.27 -0.85 -11.20
CA GLN A 273 18.38 0.23 -10.75
C GLN A 273 17.95 0.07 -9.28
N PHE A 274 17.76 -1.15 -8.82
CA PHE A 274 17.38 -1.45 -7.43
C PHE A 274 18.56 -1.70 -6.49
N GLU A 275 19.80 -1.62 -6.95
CA GLU A 275 20.99 -1.82 -6.11
C GLU A 275 21.05 -0.88 -4.90
N PRO A 276 20.79 0.45 -5.01
CA PRO A 276 20.80 1.35 -3.87
C PRO A 276 19.76 0.96 -2.81
N PHE A 277 18.59 0.51 -3.24
CA PHE A 277 17.52 0.07 -2.36
C PHE A 277 17.87 -1.22 -1.61
N ARG A 278 18.51 -2.19 -2.30
CA ARG A 278 19.00 -3.42 -1.67
C ARG A 278 20.08 -3.12 -0.62
N LYS A 279 21.06 -2.28 -0.95
CA LYS A 279 22.10 -1.85 -0.01
C LYS A 279 21.49 -1.17 1.23
N LYS A 280 20.53 -0.28 1.02
CA LYS A 280 19.83 0.38 2.14
C LYS A 280 19.02 -0.63 2.96
N ARG A 281 18.35 -1.58 2.32
CA ARG A 281 17.59 -2.64 3.01
C ARG A 281 18.46 -3.54 3.87
N ASP A 282 19.64 -3.92 3.36
CA ASP A 282 20.62 -4.70 4.08
C ASP A 282 21.18 -3.92 5.29
N TYR A 283 21.47 -2.63 5.11
CA TYR A 283 21.85 -1.75 6.22
C TYR A 283 20.78 -1.72 7.31
N LEU A 284 19.51 -1.49 6.95
CA LEU A 284 18.40 -1.42 7.91
C LEU A 284 18.17 -2.76 8.64
N SER A 285 18.40 -3.89 7.96
CA SER A 285 18.31 -5.22 8.58
C SER A 285 19.31 -5.41 9.73
N ASN A 286 20.47 -4.77 9.65
CA ASN A 286 21.52 -4.80 10.65
C ASN A 286 21.41 -3.65 11.69
N HIS A 287 20.51 -2.67 11.45
CA HIS A 287 20.30 -1.49 12.30
C HIS A 287 18.81 -1.34 12.65
N LYS A 288 18.22 -2.41 13.21
CA LYS A 288 16.78 -2.42 13.54
C LYS A 288 16.42 -1.37 14.59
N ASP A 289 17.33 -1.06 15.51
CA ASP A 289 17.10 -0.04 16.54
C ASP A 289 16.85 1.33 15.93
N PHE A 290 17.58 1.69 14.86
CA PHE A 290 17.32 2.91 14.08
C PHE A 290 15.90 2.93 13.50
N VAL A 291 15.45 1.80 12.93
CA VAL A 291 14.10 1.70 12.36
C VAL A 291 13.04 1.86 13.45
N LEU A 292 13.21 1.19 14.58
CA LEU A 292 12.29 1.25 15.72
C LEU A 292 12.22 2.67 16.30
N GLU A 293 13.35 3.37 16.40
CA GLU A 293 13.38 4.78 16.85
C GLU A 293 12.57 5.68 15.90
N LYS A 294 12.76 5.54 14.58
CA LYS A 294 12.01 6.32 13.59
C LYS A 294 10.52 6.04 13.64
N LEU A 295 10.13 4.78 13.79
CA LEU A 295 8.72 4.40 13.96
C LEU A 295 8.12 4.97 15.24
N LYS A 296 8.87 4.97 16.35
CA LYS A 296 8.45 5.59 17.61
C LYS A 296 8.22 7.09 17.45
N MET A 297 9.16 7.82 16.85
CA MET A 297 8.99 9.25 16.58
C MET A 297 7.75 9.52 15.70
N GLY A 298 7.54 8.67 14.69
CA GLY A 298 6.35 8.75 13.84
C GLY A 298 5.06 8.50 14.60
N SER A 299 5.01 7.50 15.49
CA SER A 299 3.84 7.21 16.32
C SER A 299 3.53 8.30 17.34
N GLU A 300 4.56 8.92 17.95
CA GLU A 300 4.38 10.07 18.85
C GLU A 300 3.76 11.28 18.10
N LYS A 301 4.25 11.58 16.90
CA LYS A 301 3.69 12.65 16.06
C LYS A 301 2.27 12.31 15.61
N ALA A 302 2.03 11.09 15.14
CA ALA A 302 0.70 10.63 14.73
C ALA A 302 -0.27 10.64 15.93
N GLY A 303 0.16 10.14 17.09
CA GLY A 303 -0.62 10.15 18.33
C GLY A 303 -1.06 11.55 18.74
N SER A 304 -0.14 12.53 18.68
CA SER A 304 -0.47 13.93 18.98
C SER A 304 -1.57 14.50 18.06
N VAL A 305 -1.55 14.14 16.77
CA VAL A 305 -2.63 14.52 15.83
C VAL A 305 -3.92 13.78 16.15
N ALA A 306 -3.84 12.48 16.43
CA ALA A 306 -4.97 11.66 16.80
C ALA A 306 -5.69 12.19 18.05
N ASP A 307 -4.94 12.61 19.07
CA ASP A 307 -5.49 13.17 20.31
C ASP A 307 -6.31 14.45 20.05
N ILE A 308 -5.89 15.29 19.11
CA ILE A 308 -6.64 16.50 18.73
C ILE A 308 -8.03 16.14 18.15
N TYR A 309 -8.07 15.22 17.18
CA TYR A 309 -9.32 14.83 16.55
C TYR A 309 -10.20 14.01 17.51
N LEU A 310 -9.58 13.10 18.28
CA LEU A 310 -10.30 12.29 19.27
C LEU A 310 -10.92 13.17 20.36
N LYS A 311 -10.18 14.17 20.86
CA LYS A 311 -10.70 15.13 21.85
C LYS A 311 -11.94 15.85 21.29
N LYS A 312 -11.86 16.40 20.06
CA LYS A 312 -13.01 17.05 19.42
C LYS A 312 -14.18 16.10 19.24
N ALA A 313 -13.94 14.85 18.83
CA ALA A 313 -15.00 13.86 18.68
C ALA A 313 -15.65 13.50 20.03
N ARG A 314 -14.88 13.41 21.11
CA ARG A 314 -15.40 13.20 22.47
C ARG A 314 -16.20 14.39 22.98
N GLU A 315 -15.77 15.61 22.69
CA GLU A 315 -16.51 16.84 23.01
C GLU A 315 -17.86 16.87 22.27
N ALA A 316 -17.84 16.65 20.95
CA ALA A 316 -19.03 16.63 20.13
C ALA A 316 -20.06 15.55 20.55
N THR A 317 -19.57 14.41 21.05
CA THR A 317 -20.45 13.30 21.52
C THR A 317 -20.80 13.36 23.01
N GLY A 318 -20.33 14.39 23.76
CA GLY A 318 -20.61 14.56 25.18
C GLY A 318 -19.80 13.65 26.12
N LEU A 319 -18.74 13.01 25.62
CA LEU A 319 -17.89 12.11 26.43
C LEU A 319 -16.84 12.84 27.29
N ASN A 320 -16.64 14.14 27.04
CA ASN A 320 -15.74 14.99 27.88
C ASN A 320 -16.50 15.70 29.01
N TYR A 321 -17.48 15.04 29.63
CA TYR A 321 -18.36 15.59 30.65
C TYR A 321 -17.64 16.20 31.87
N ARG A 322 -16.40 15.78 32.17
CA ARG A 322 -15.61 16.30 33.29
C ARG A 322 -15.01 17.69 33.04
N GLU A 323 -14.80 18.07 31.78
CA GLU A 323 -14.26 19.37 31.38
C GLU A 323 -15.37 20.42 31.13
N SER A 324 -16.63 19.96 31.02
CA SER A 324 -17.81 20.83 30.78
C SER A 324 -18.37 21.52 32.03
N SER A 325 -17.69 21.43 33.16
CA SER A 325 -18.16 21.90 34.47
C SER A 325 -17.44 23.21 34.87
N VAL A 326 -17.32 24.18 33.94
CA VAL A 326 -16.98 25.58 34.32
C VAL A 326 -17.81 26.56 33.52
#